data_58ee28efadff62ab127cc42d840c0d63
#
_entry.id   58ee28efadff62ab127cc42d840c0d63
#
_cell.length_a   1.000
_cell.length_b   1.000
_cell.length_c   1.000
_cell.angle_alpha   90.00
_cell.angle_beta   90.00
_cell.angle_gamma   90.00
#
_symmetry.space_group_name_H-M   'P 1'
#
loop_
_entity.id
_entity.type
_entity.pdbx_description
1 polymer ?
#
loop_
_entity_poly.entity_id
_entity_poly.type
_entity_poly.pdbx_seq_one_letter_code
_entity_poly.pdbx_strand_id
1 'polypeptide(L)' 'MKLNQVAHLQTEIAHAYMRKRNIKPADFIDLDRKYGILRFIENGYEPFHLTGTQGIINEVEDYVRIQRERLEIRSS' A
#
# COMPACT_ATOMS: atom_id res chain seq x y z
N MET A 1 -2.55 12.73 -17.79
CA MET A 1 -1.76 11.51 -17.94
C MET A 1 -1.86 10.63 -16.71
N LYS A 2 -1.94 9.36 -16.93
CA LYS A 2 -2.12 8.39 -15.83
C LYS A 2 -0.99 8.42 -14.81
N LEU A 3 0.23 8.76 -15.24
CA LEU A 3 1.39 8.75 -14.35
C LEU A 3 1.22 9.71 -13.16
N ASN A 4 0.73 10.93 -13.42
CA ASN A 4 0.49 11.90 -12.34
C ASN A 4 -0.65 11.46 -11.45
N GLN A 5 -1.69 10.86 -12.03
CA GLN A 5 -2.82 10.37 -11.26
C GLN A 5 -2.44 9.20 -10.38
N VAL A 6 -1.59 8.31 -10.87
CA VAL A 6 -1.09 7.19 -10.08
C VAL A 6 -0.26 7.69 -8.91
N ALA A 7 0.65 8.62 -9.15
CA ALA A 7 1.48 9.18 -8.08
C ALA A 7 0.63 9.88 -7.02
N HIS A 8 -0.41 10.59 -7.46
CA HIS A 8 -1.33 11.25 -6.54
C HIS A 8 -2.05 10.24 -5.66
N LEU A 9 -2.55 9.17 -6.25
CA LEU A 9 -3.22 8.12 -5.49
C LEU A 9 -2.25 7.44 -4.51
N GLN A 10 -1.04 7.13 -4.97
CA GLN A 10 -0.03 6.53 -4.11
C GLN A 10 0.24 7.40 -2.88
N THR A 11 0.40 8.70 -3.09
CA THR A 11 0.67 9.64 -2.01
C THR A 11 -0.51 9.71 -1.03
N GLU A 12 -1.71 9.80 -1.57
CA GLU A 12 -2.92 9.88 -0.75
C GLU A 12 -3.06 8.62 0.13
N ILE A 13 -2.90 7.46 -0.48
CA ILE A 13 -3.07 6.20 0.25
C ILE A 13 -1.93 5.99 1.25
N ALA A 14 -0.70 6.36 0.89
CA ALA A 14 0.43 6.27 1.81
C ALA A 14 0.17 7.09 3.07
N HIS A 15 -0.29 8.33 2.91
CA HIS A 15 -0.59 9.19 4.05
C HIS A 15 -1.73 8.63 4.89
N ALA A 16 -2.79 8.16 4.25
CA ALA A 16 -3.94 7.60 4.97
C ALA A 16 -3.55 6.34 5.72
N TYR A 17 -2.73 5.50 5.10
CA TYR A 17 -2.24 4.28 5.73
C TYR A 17 -1.39 4.58 6.97
N MET A 18 -0.47 5.55 6.84
CA MET A 18 0.37 5.97 7.97
C MET A 18 -0.47 6.51 9.12
N ARG A 19 -1.50 7.30 8.81
CA ARG A 19 -2.39 7.83 9.86
C ARG A 19 -3.15 6.71 10.56
N LYS A 20 -3.71 5.79 9.77
CA LYS A 20 -4.50 4.70 10.34
C LYS A 20 -3.65 3.80 11.23
N ARG A 21 -2.43 3.49 10.79
CA ARG A 21 -1.54 2.60 11.53
C ARG A 21 -0.70 3.32 12.57
N ASN A 22 -0.78 4.65 12.60
CA ASN A 22 0.01 5.49 13.51
C ASN A 22 1.51 5.18 13.40
N ILE A 23 2.01 5.17 12.16
CA ILE A 23 3.43 4.94 11.88
C ILE A 23 4.04 6.15 11.22
N LYS A 24 5.36 6.26 11.31
CA LYS A 24 6.12 7.37 10.76
C LYS A 24 6.45 7.12 9.28
N PRO A 25 6.79 8.19 8.52
CA PRO A 25 7.20 8.00 7.12
C PRO A 25 8.36 7.03 6.95
N ALA A 26 9.34 7.05 7.86
CA ALA A 26 10.46 6.11 7.78
C ALA A 26 9.99 4.66 7.89
N ASP A 27 9.01 4.40 8.76
CA ASP A 27 8.45 3.07 8.92
C ASP A 27 7.71 2.63 7.65
N PHE A 28 6.98 3.56 7.02
CA PHE A 28 6.29 3.27 5.78
C PHE A 28 7.28 2.93 4.66
N ILE A 29 8.38 3.67 4.58
CA ILE A 29 9.41 3.41 3.56
C ILE A 29 9.98 2.01 3.74
N ASP A 30 10.23 1.59 4.98
CA ASP A 30 10.73 0.24 5.25
C ASP A 30 9.71 -0.82 4.82
N LEU A 31 8.43 -0.59 5.11
CA LEU A 31 7.38 -1.51 4.68
C LEU A 31 7.27 -1.56 3.16
N ASP A 32 7.40 -0.41 2.49
CA ASP A 32 7.35 -0.37 1.05
C ASP A 32 8.52 -1.13 0.42
N ARG A 33 9.72 -0.96 0.96
CA ARG A 33 10.88 -1.71 0.47
C ARG A 33 10.68 -3.20 0.62
N LYS A 34 10.08 -3.61 1.74
CA LYS A 34 9.91 -5.02 2.05
C LYS A 34 8.77 -5.67 1.26
N TYR A 35 7.66 -4.97 1.12
CA TYR A 35 6.44 -5.55 0.57
C TYR A 35 5.99 -4.96 -0.77
N GLY A 36 6.54 -3.82 -1.18
CA GLY A 36 6.17 -3.19 -2.45
C GLY A 36 4.79 -2.58 -2.42
N ILE A 37 4.46 -1.81 -1.39
CA ILE A 37 3.12 -1.24 -1.21
C ILE A 37 2.79 -0.25 -2.33
N LEU A 38 3.71 0.65 -2.67
CA LEU A 38 3.45 1.65 -3.70
C LEU A 38 3.26 1.00 -5.07
N ARG A 39 4.00 -0.08 -5.35
CA ARG A 39 3.81 -0.83 -6.59
C ARG A 39 2.47 -1.54 -6.59
N PHE A 40 2.04 -2.05 -5.47
CA PHE A 40 0.72 -2.68 -5.35
C PHE A 40 -0.38 -1.69 -5.71
N ILE A 41 -0.29 -0.45 -5.21
CA ILE A 41 -1.25 0.60 -5.51
C ILE A 41 -1.22 0.95 -7.00
N GLU A 42 -0.03 1.06 -7.58
CA GLU A 42 0.13 1.35 -9.00
C GLU A 42 -0.52 0.26 -9.85
N ASN A 43 -0.24 -1.00 -9.54
CA ASN A 43 -0.79 -2.12 -10.30
C ASN A 43 -2.30 -2.23 -10.19
N GLY A 44 -2.87 -1.78 -9.08
CA GLY A 44 -4.30 -1.79 -8.86
C GLY A 44 -4.99 -0.48 -9.19
N TYR A 45 -4.32 0.45 -9.85
CA TYR A 45 -4.84 1.80 -10.06
C TYR A 45 -6.24 1.81 -10.70
N GLU A 46 -6.43 1.00 -11.76
CA GLU A 46 -7.72 1.04 -12.48
C GLU A 46 -8.92 0.74 -11.58
N PRO A 47 -8.94 -0.36 -10.80
CA PRO A 47 -10.04 -0.56 -9.86
C PRO A 47 -9.98 0.39 -8.66
N PHE A 48 -8.77 0.74 -8.18
CA PHE A 48 -8.64 1.54 -6.97
C PHE A 48 -9.14 2.96 -7.11
N HIS A 49 -8.96 3.58 -8.30
CA HIS A 49 -9.39 4.97 -8.45
C HIS A 49 -10.91 5.12 -8.40
N LEU A 50 -11.64 4.00 -8.51
CA LEU A 50 -13.09 3.98 -8.37
C LEU A 50 -13.53 3.55 -6.97
N THR A 51 -12.57 3.21 -6.12
CA THR A 51 -12.82 2.72 -4.76
C THR A 51 -12.53 3.85 -3.77
N GLY A 52 -13.31 3.95 -2.71
CA GLY A 52 -13.03 4.93 -1.67
C GLY A 52 -11.73 4.63 -0.93
N THR A 53 -11.14 5.67 -0.34
CA THR A 53 -9.85 5.57 0.35
C THR A 53 -9.83 4.43 1.38
N GLN A 54 -10.88 4.29 2.17
CA GLN A 54 -10.94 3.24 3.20
C GLN A 54 -10.90 1.85 2.59
N GLY A 55 -11.58 1.66 1.45
CA GLY A 55 -11.57 0.37 0.77
C GLY A 55 -10.18 0.03 0.25
N ILE A 56 -9.46 1.03 -0.27
CA ILE A 56 -8.09 0.81 -0.75
C ILE A 56 -7.16 0.47 0.42
N ILE A 57 -7.31 1.17 1.54
CA ILE A 57 -6.50 0.88 2.73
C ILE A 57 -6.72 -0.55 3.21
N ASN A 58 -7.97 -1.01 3.19
CA ASN A 58 -8.27 -2.39 3.56
C ASN A 58 -7.55 -3.38 2.65
N GLU A 59 -7.53 -3.10 1.34
CA GLU A 59 -6.82 -3.94 0.38
C GLU A 59 -5.31 -3.94 0.63
N VAL A 60 -4.74 -2.77 0.96
CA VAL A 60 -3.32 -2.67 1.26
C VAL A 60 -2.99 -3.47 2.53
N GLU A 61 -3.83 -3.36 3.55
CA GLU A 61 -3.61 -4.12 4.79
C GLU A 61 -3.65 -5.62 4.54
N ASP A 62 -4.61 -6.08 3.73
CA ASP A 62 -4.69 -7.50 3.36
C ASP A 62 -3.44 -7.93 2.58
N TYR A 63 -3.00 -7.09 1.64
CA TYR A 63 -1.82 -7.38 0.85
C TYR A 63 -0.59 -7.53 1.74
N VAL A 64 -0.37 -6.59 2.66
CA VAL A 64 0.79 -6.64 3.56
C VAL A 64 0.73 -7.89 4.43
N ARG A 65 -0.44 -8.23 4.95
CA ARG A 65 -0.61 -9.41 5.78
C ARG A 65 -0.25 -10.69 5.02
N ILE A 66 -0.75 -10.80 3.78
CA ILE A 66 -0.48 -11.98 2.95
C ILE A 66 1.01 -12.09 2.63
N GLN A 67 1.65 -10.98 2.28
CA GLN A 67 3.08 -10.98 1.96
C GLN A 67 3.92 -11.34 3.18
N ARG A 68 3.53 -10.84 4.36
CA ARG A 68 4.22 -11.18 5.60
C ARG A 68 4.12 -12.67 5.90
N GLU A 69 2.96 -13.25 5.74
CA GLU A 69 2.76 -14.67 5.95
C GLU A 69 3.61 -15.50 5.00
N ARG A 70 3.70 -15.10 3.73
CA ARG A 70 4.52 -15.79 2.75
C ARG A 70 6.00 -15.78 3.12
N LEU A 71 6.49 -14.64 3.61
CA LEU A 71 7.88 -14.51 4.02
C LEU A 71 8.16 -15.36 5.25
N GLU A 72 7.23 -15.44 6.19
CA GLU A 72 7.38 -16.27 7.37
C GLU A 72 7.47 -17.75 6.99
N ILE A 73 6.63 -18.19 6.06
CA ILE A 73 6.65 -19.58 5.58
C ILE A 73 8.00 -19.88 4.92
N ARG A 74 8.53 -18.96 4.14
CA ARG A 74 9.83 -19.14 3.49
C ARG A 74 10.98 -19.21 4.49
N SER A 75 10.86 -18.47 5.58
CA SER A 75 11.91 -18.41 6.60
C SER A 75 11.92 -19.62 7.50
N SER A 76 10.82 -20.34 7.55
CA SER A 76 10.73 -21.55 8.36
C SER A 76 11.12 -22.77 7.55
#